data_3dc9df36a79f055a58d9decbc7928c73
#
_entry.id   3dc9df36a79f055a58d9decbc7928c73
#
_cell.length_a   1.000
_cell.length_b   1.000
_cell.length_c   1.000
_cell.angle_alpha   90.00
_cell.angle_beta   90.00
_cell.angle_gamma   90.00
#
_symmetry.space_group_name_H-M   'P 1'
#
loop_
_entity.id
_entity.type
_entity.pdbx_description
1 polymer ?
#
loop_
_entity_poly.entity_id
_entity_poly.type
_entity_poly.pdbx_seq_one_letter_code
_entity_poly.pdbx_strand_id
1 'polypeptide(L)'
;YYGLKIIKELGLPVSKKVHFILGTDEESQWRGMTHYFEKMPQPDFGFSPDAFFPVINGEKGNVSFFLNFEGSNGGDVELLSFESGLRENMVPRDCEVRLNAKNSEEIIEAFDAYVAGHPVVGTAFMENGTLFLHMIGKAAHAQEPRKGENAGTYMADFLQRFNFGGDAENFVKFTAEYLHKDSRM
;
A
#
# COMPACT_ATOMS: atom_id res chain seq x y z
N TYR A 1 -16.49 -9.63 -22.35
CA TYR A 1 -17.41 -10.75 -22.33
C TYR A 1 -18.68 -10.45 -23.14
N TYR A 2 -19.47 -9.42 -22.74
CA TYR A 2 -20.76 -9.12 -23.37
C TYR A 2 -20.65 -8.78 -24.87
N GLY A 3 -19.59 -8.11 -25.30
CA GLY A 3 -19.36 -7.85 -26.72
C GLY A 3 -19.23 -9.13 -27.54
N LEU A 4 -18.46 -10.11 -27.06
CA LEU A 4 -18.34 -11.42 -27.70
C LEU A 4 -19.66 -12.21 -27.66
N LYS A 5 -20.40 -12.11 -26.58
CA LYS A 5 -21.73 -12.72 -26.46
C LYS A 5 -22.70 -12.15 -27.50
N ILE A 6 -22.76 -10.83 -27.64
CA ILE A 6 -23.61 -10.16 -28.63
C ILE A 6 -23.24 -10.58 -30.06
N ILE A 7 -21.95 -10.60 -30.41
CA ILE A 7 -21.48 -11.06 -31.72
C ILE A 7 -22.00 -12.47 -32.01
N LYS A 8 -21.89 -13.37 -31.03
CA LYS A 8 -22.38 -14.75 -31.16
C LYS A 8 -23.90 -14.84 -31.28
N GLU A 9 -24.63 -14.11 -30.46
CA GLU A 9 -26.14 -14.12 -30.47
C GLU A 9 -26.71 -13.52 -31.75
N LEU A 10 -26.08 -12.50 -32.31
CA LEU A 10 -26.48 -11.89 -33.57
C LEU A 10 -25.97 -12.63 -34.82
N GLY A 11 -25.19 -13.68 -34.63
CA GLY A 11 -24.59 -14.44 -35.74
C GLY A 11 -23.69 -13.61 -36.64
N LEU A 12 -23.01 -12.59 -36.07
CA LEU A 12 -22.12 -11.73 -36.84
C LEU A 12 -20.87 -12.51 -37.29
N PRO A 13 -20.38 -12.31 -38.53
CA PRO A 13 -19.24 -13.02 -39.02
C PRO A 13 -17.95 -12.60 -38.30
N VAL A 14 -17.18 -13.56 -37.88
CA VAL A 14 -15.84 -13.34 -37.30
C VAL A 14 -14.82 -14.01 -38.18
N SER A 15 -13.94 -13.23 -38.81
CA SER A 15 -12.95 -13.72 -39.76
C SER A 15 -11.64 -14.23 -39.13
N LYS A 16 -11.49 -14.06 -37.82
CA LYS A 16 -10.27 -14.42 -37.06
C LYS A 16 -10.62 -15.23 -35.83
N LYS A 17 -9.68 -16.03 -35.38
CA LYS A 17 -9.79 -16.74 -34.10
C LYS A 17 -9.66 -15.73 -32.95
N VAL A 18 -10.63 -15.72 -32.06
CA VAL A 18 -10.64 -14.86 -30.88
C VAL A 18 -10.35 -15.70 -29.63
N HIS A 19 -9.32 -15.31 -28.90
CA HIS A 19 -9.05 -15.81 -27.56
C HIS A 19 -9.51 -14.81 -26.53
N PHE A 20 -10.42 -15.20 -25.68
CA PHE A 20 -10.83 -14.43 -24.51
C PHE A 20 -10.08 -14.97 -23.30
N ILE A 21 -9.05 -14.23 -22.86
CA ILE A 21 -8.15 -14.65 -21.80
C ILE A 21 -8.58 -13.96 -20.52
N LEU A 22 -8.89 -14.74 -19.49
CA LEU A 22 -9.13 -14.24 -18.13
C LEU A 22 -7.89 -14.57 -17.31
N GLY A 23 -7.00 -13.62 -17.21
CA GLY A 23 -5.80 -13.71 -16.39
C GLY A 23 -6.15 -13.58 -14.91
N THR A 24 -5.34 -14.19 -14.07
CA THR A 24 -5.29 -13.97 -12.63
C THR A 24 -3.92 -13.39 -12.28
N ASP A 25 -3.78 -12.77 -11.09
CA ASP A 25 -2.47 -12.32 -10.62
C ASP A 25 -1.93 -11.06 -11.37
N GLU A 26 -2.82 -10.27 -11.97
CA GLU A 26 -2.46 -9.02 -12.67
C GLU A 26 -1.85 -8.02 -11.67
N GLU A 27 -2.45 -7.89 -10.48
CA GLU A 27 -2.06 -6.99 -9.40
C GLU A 27 -0.81 -7.44 -8.62
N SER A 28 -0.10 -8.46 -9.08
CA SER A 28 1.09 -8.97 -8.41
C SER A 28 2.19 -9.40 -9.38
N GLN A 29 2.23 -10.62 -9.84
CA GLN A 29 3.38 -11.16 -10.58
C GLN A 29 3.07 -11.65 -12.01
N TRP A 30 1.85 -11.51 -12.50
CA TRP A 30 1.44 -11.92 -13.85
C TRP A 30 1.68 -13.41 -14.18
N ARG A 31 1.82 -14.26 -13.17
CA ARG A 31 2.12 -15.69 -13.35
C ARG A 31 1.10 -16.40 -14.22
N GLY A 32 -0.17 -16.00 -14.15
CA GLY A 32 -1.25 -16.54 -14.97
C GLY A 32 -1.02 -16.30 -16.47
N MET A 33 -0.57 -15.10 -16.84
CA MET A 33 -0.25 -14.76 -18.24
C MET A 33 1.03 -15.41 -18.70
N THR A 34 2.06 -15.45 -17.85
CA THR A 34 3.31 -16.20 -18.14
C THR A 34 2.99 -17.66 -18.44
N HIS A 35 2.23 -18.34 -17.58
CA HIS A 35 1.83 -19.72 -17.78
C HIS A 35 0.98 -19.93 -19.07
N TYR A 36 0.08 -18.99 -19.38
CA TYR A 36 -0.69 -19.07 -20.61
C TYR A 36 0.21 -19.04 -21.85
N PHE A 37 1.15 -18.09 -21.92
CA PHE A 37 2.03 -17.96 -23.08
C PHE A 37 3.16 -18.99 -23.18
N GLU A 38 3.42 -19.75 -22.13
CA GLU A 38 4.26 -20.95 -22.23
C GLU A 38 3.59 -22.06 -23.05
N LYS A 39 2.27 -22.10 -23.10
CA LYS A 39 1.49 -23.17 -23.73
C LYS A 39 0.76 -22.75 -24.99
N MET A 40 0.49 -21.48 -25.13
CA MET A 40 -0.30 -20.92 -26.20
C MET A 40 0.54 -19.94 -27.00
N PRO A 41 0.36 -19.91 -28.35
CA PRO A 41 1.07 -18.94 -29.18
C PRO A 41 0.65 -17.51 -28.84
N GLN A 42 1.58 -16.58 -29.03
CA GLN A 42 1.29 -15.16 -28.96
C GLN A 42 0.22 -14.78 -30.00
N PRO A 43 -0.76 -13.96 -29.64
CA PRO A 43 -1.73 -13.45 -30.61
C PRO A 43 -1.06 -12.43 -31.54
N ASP A 44 -1.53 -12.36 -32.79
CA ASP A 44 -1.07 -11.34 -33.76
C ASP A 44 -1.48 -9.93 -33.32
N PHE A 45 -2.58 -9.82 -32.58
CA PHE A 45 -3.15 -8.59 -32.07
C PHE A 45 -3.96 -8.87 -30.80
N GLY A 46 -3.94 -7.94 -29.87
CA GLY A 46 -4.71 -8.03 -28.63
C GLY A 46 -4.85 -6.68 -27.95
N PHE A 47 -5.75 -6.60 -26.99
CA PHE A 47 -5.90 -5.45 -26.10
C PHE A 47 -6.39 -5.90 -24.72
N SER A 48 -6.01 -5.18 -23.71
CA SER A 48 -6.50 -5.33 -22.34
C SER A 48 -7.40 -4.14 -22.00
N PRO A 49 -8.71 -4.37 -21.77
CA PRO A 49 -9.65 -3.29 -21.45
C PRO A 49 -9.66 -2.98 -19.95
N ASP A 50 -8.53 -2.60 -19.40
CA ASP A 50 -8.31 -2.38 -17.97
C ASP A 50 -8.03 -0.91 -17.61
N ALA A 51 -8.63 0.02 -18.33
CA ALA A 51 -8.42 1.44 -18.06
C ALA A 51 -9.65 2.26 -18.45
N PHE A 52 -9.55 3.57 -18.29
CA PHE A 52 -10.62 4.47 -18.66
C PHE A 52 -10.89 4.45 -20.18
N PHE A 53 -12.15 4.48 -20.52
CA PHE A 53 -12.62 4.58 -21.91
C PHE A 53 -12.52 6.05 -22.40
N PRO A 54 -12.22 6.33 -23.68
CA PRO A 54 -12.12 5.35 -24.79
C PRO A 54 -10.70 4.83 -25.05
N VAL A 55 -9.68 5.57 -24.72
CA VAL A 55 -8.27 5.21 -25.00
C VAL A 55 -7.34 5.83 -23.97
N ILE A 56 -6.42 5.07 -23.46
CA ILE A 56 -5.27 5.55 -22.68
C ILE A 56 -4.06 5.62 -23.63
N ASN A 57 -3.49 6.80 -23.75
CA ASN A 57 -2.35 7.06 -24.64
C ASN A 57 -1.03 7.29 -23.90
N GLY A 58 -1.01 7.08 -22.60
CA GLY A 58 0.18 7.19 -21.76
C GLY A 58 -0.10 6.71 -20.34
N GLU A 59 0.93 6.16 -19.72
CA GLU A 59 0.86 5.65 -18.35
C GLU A 59 2.03 6.19 -17.53
N LYS A 60 1.85 6.28 -16.21
CA LYS A 60 2.93 6.59 -15.28
C LYS A 60 3.87 5.39 -15.16
N GLY A 61 5.17 5.66 -15.08
CA GLY A 61 6.14 4.63 -14.72
C GLY A 61 5.92 4.13 -13.28
N ASN A 62 6.26 2.88 -13.05
CA ASN A 62 6.24 2.27 -11.72
C ASN A 62 7.63 1.74 -11.38
N VAL A 63 8.12 2.08 -10.20
CA VAL A 63 9.39 1.56 -9.66
C VAL A 63 9.18 1.23 -8.19
N SER A 64 9.45 -0.02 -7.80
CA SER A 64 9.43 -0.46 -6.41
C SER A 64 10.86 -0.53 -5.87
N PHE A 65 11.09 0.09 -4.72
CA PHE A 65 12.36 0.02 -4.01
C PHE A 65 12.17 -0.77 -2.71
N PHE A 66 13.01 -1.76 -2.49
CA PHE A 66 13.07 -2.52 -1.25
C PHE A 66 14.30 -2.09 -0.46
N LEU A 67 14.09 -1.45 0.68
CA LEU A 67 15.15 -1.02 1.58
C LEU A 67 15.12 -1.91 2.82
N ASN A 68 16.20 -2.64 3.03
CA ASN A 68 16.36 -3.51 4.20
C ASN A 68 17.35 -2.86 5.17
N PHE A 69 16.95 -2.72 6.41
CA PHE A 69 17.79 -2.18 7.48
C PHE A 69 17.92 -3.21 8.60
N GLU A 70 19.10 -3.33 9.16
CA GLU A 70 19.33 -4.02 10.44
C GLU A 70 19.16 -2.96 11.52
N GLY A 71 18.04 -3.03 12.25
CA GLY A 71 17.63 -1.97 13.17
C GLY A 71 18.34 -2.04 14.52
N SER A 72 18.61 -0.89 15.08
CA SER A 72 19.01 -0.73 16.48
C SER A 72 18.12 0.26 17.20
N ASN A 73 17.89 0.02 18.48
CA ASN A 73 17.25 0.95 19.40
C ASN A 73 18.30 1.46 20.40
N GLY A 74 18.10 2.63 20.98
CA GLY A 74 19.02 3.19 21.94
C GLY A 74 18.45 4.32 22.78
N GLY A 75 17.14 4.60 22.59
CA GLY A 75 16.41 5.67 23.28
C GLY A 75 15.58 5.19 24.47
N ASP A 76 14.67 6.06 24.92
CA ASP A 76 13.77 5.80 26.05
C ASP A 76 12.57 4.94 25.66
N VAL A 77 12.27 4.88 24.37
CA VAL A 77 11.21 4.06 23.77
C VAL A 77 11.88 3.08 22.78
N GLU A 78 11.53 1.82 22.89
CA GLU A 78 12.00 0.77 21.99
C GLU A 78 10.94 0.45 20.95
N LEU A 79 11.30 0.53 19.67
CA LEU A 79 10.45 0.10 18.55
C LEU A 79 10.63 -1.41 18.33
N LEU A 80 9.61 -2.19 18.65
CA LEU A 80 9.61 -3.64 18.49
C LEU A 80 9.17 -4.07 17.09
N SER A 81 8.13 -3.43 16.54
CA SER A 81 7.70 -3.63 15.17
C SER A 81 6.99 -2.40 14.61
N PHE A 82 7.05 -2.25 13.30
CA PHE A 82 6.30 -1.26 12.54
C PHE A 82 5.81 -1.92 11.25
N GLU A 83 4.51 -2.17 11.15
CA GLU A 83 3.91 -2.88 10.03
C GLU A 83 2.85 -2.01 9.37
N SER A 84 2.95 -1.79 8.06
CA SER A 84 2.00 -0.96 7.33
C SER A 84 1.92 -1.35 5.86
N GLY A 85 0.69 -1.38 5.33
CA GLY A 85 0.42 -1.71 3.94
C GLY A 85 0.36 -3.20 3.65
N LEU A 86 -0.38 -3.55 2.59
CA LEU A 86 -0.57 -4.92 2.12
C LEU A 86 -0.08 -5.14 0.69
N ARG A 87 -0.03 -4.08 -0.12
CA ARG A 87 0.33 -4.11 -1.54
C ARG A 87 1.09 -2.85 -1.92
N GLU A 88 2.06 -3.01 -2.80
CA GLU A 88 2.94 -1.91 -3.25
C GLU A 88 2.20 -0.83 -4.04
N ASN A 89 1.12 -1.18 -4.73
CA ASN A 89 0.31 -0.26 -5.54
C ASN A 89 -0.84 0.43 -4.76
N MET A 90 -0.86 0.31 -3.43
CA MET A 90 -1.91 0.88 -2.58
C MET A 90 -1.33 1.78 -1.49
N VAL A 91 -1.96 2.92 -1.27
CA VAL A 91 -1.73 3.73 -0.07
C VAL A 91 -2.13 2.89 1.16
N PRO A 92 -1.21 2.68 2.13
CA PRO A 92 -1.48 1.91 3.33
C PRO A 92 -2.67 2.47 4.12
N ARG A 93 -3.70 1.62 4.30
CA ARG A 93 -4.85 1.95 5.14
C ARG A 93 -4.57 1.67 6.61
N ASP A 94 -3.86 0.60 6.90
CA ASP A 94 -3.63 0.12 8.25
C ASP A 94 -2.14 0.23 8.61
N CYS A 95 -1.87 0.59 9.85
CA CYS A 95 -0.54 0.57 10.44
C CYS A 95 -0.61 0.06 11.86
N GLU A 96 0.18 -0.97 12.17
CA GLU A 96 0.34 -1.52 13.51
C GLU A 96 1.77 -1.31 13.99
N VAL A 97 1.91 -0.84 15.23
CA VAL A 97 3.20 -0.61 15.88
C VAL A 97 3.19 -1.22 17.26
N ARG A 98 4.29 -1.84 17.62
CA ARG A 98 4.54 -2.37 18.95
C ARG A 98 5.72 -1.66 19.57
N LEU A 99 5.55 -1.18 20.80
CA LEU A 99 6.56 -0.44 21.53
C LEU A 99 6.80 -1.05 22.91
N ASN A 100 8.01 -0.89 23.41
CA ASN A 100 8.33 -1.04 24.82
C ASN A 100 8.74 0.34 25.37
N ALA A 101 7.96 0.84 26.33
CA ALA A 101 8.16 2.17 26.90
C ALA A 101 7.76 2.20 28.36
N LYS A 102 8.49 2.94 29.19
CA LYS A 102 8.16 3.12 30.61
C LYS A 102 6.97 4.07 30.81
N ASN A 103 6.79 5.00 29.91
CA ASN A 103 5.74 6.05 29.94
C ASN A 103 4.58 5.73 28.96
N SER A 104 4.15 4.49 28.90
CA SER A 104 3.13 4.02 27.96
C SER A 104 1.80 4.75 28.07
N GLU A 105 1.38 5.15 29.29
CA GLU A 105 0.14 5.91 29.52
C GLU A 105 0.19 7.29 28.85
N GLU A 106 1.31 8.00 28.97
CA GLU A 106 1.51 9.29 28.32
C GLU A 106 1.50 9.17 26.78
N ILE A 107 2.05 8.06 26.25
CA ILE A 107 2.05 7.78 24.81
C ILE A 107 0.63 7.51 24.34
N ILE A 108 -0.19 6.77 25.09
CA ILE A 108 -1.60 6.51 24.77
C ILE A 108 -2.40 7.81 24.73
N GLU A 109 -2.29 8.66 25.76
CA GLU A 109 -2.97 9.95 25.79
C GLU A 109 -2.56 10.85 24.62
N ALA A 110 -1.26 10.89 24.30
CA ALA A 110 -0.74 11.64 23.16
C ALA A 110 -1.23 11.08 21.83
N PHE A 111 -1.37 9.75 21.70
CA PHE A 111 -1.90 9.09 20.52
C PHE A 111 -3.38 9.42 20.29
N ASP A 112 -4.19 9.33 21.33
CA ASP A 112 -5.60 9.67 21.28
C ASP A 112 -5.82 11.14 20.88
N ALA A 113 -5.02 12.05 21.45
CA ALA A 113 -5.03 13.45 21.06
C ALA A 113 -4.59 13.68 19.61
N TYR A 114 -3.60 12.91 19.14
CA TYR A 114 -3.12 13.00 17.76
C TYR A 114 -4.21 12.56 16.77
N VAL A 115 -4.80 11.39 16.94
CA VAL A 115 -5.83 10.89 16.01
C VAL A 115 -7.09 11.75 16.02
N ALA A 116 -7.44 12.38 17.16
CA ALA A 116 -8.55 13.33 17.24
C ALA A 116 -8.33 14.59 16.38
N GLY A 117 -7.10 14.97 16.09
CA GLY A 117 -6.73 16.14 15.30
C GLY A 117 -6.40 15.86 13.84
N HIS A 118 -6.44 14.60 13.39
CA HIS A 118 -6.01 14.18 12.04
C HIS A 118 -7.08 13.33 11.34
N PRO A 119 -7.04 13.21 9.99
CA PRO A 119 -8.03 12.44 9.22
C PRO A 119 -7.75 10.92 9.28
N VAL A 120 -7.40 10.42 10.44
CA VAL A 120 -7.14 9.02 10.75
C VAL A 120 -7.90 8.64 12.03
N VAL A 121 -8.12 7.36 12.24
CA VAL A 121 -8.61 6.84 13.51
C VAL A 121 -7.62 5.84 14.08
N GLY A 122 -7.65 5.58 15.36
CA GLY A 122 -6.71 4.65 15.95
C GLY A 122 -7.13 4.16 17.32
N THR A 123 -6.44 3.13 17.78
CA THR A 123 -6.55 2.56 19.12
C THR A 123 -5.18 2.31 19.70
N ALA A 124 -5.02 2.56 20.99
CA ALA A 124 -3.80 2.27 21.71
C ALA A 124 -4.14 1.49 22.99
N PHE A 125 -3.37 0.44 23.29
CA PHE A 125 -3.60 -0.36 24.49
C PHE A 125 -2.32 -1.10 24.92
N MET A 126 -2.27 -1.46 26.20
CA MET A 126 -1.22 -2.32 26.76
C MET A 126 -1.66 -3.77 26.78
N GLU A 127 -0.79 -4.66 26.32
CA GLU A 127 -0.96 -6.09 26.46
C GLU A 127 0.39 -6.75 26.80
N ASN A 128 0.41 -7.51 27.90
CA ASN A 128 1.61 -8.25 28.36
C ASN A 128 2.90 -7.39 28.46
N GLY A 129 2.76 -6.13 28.84
CA GLY A 129 3.88 -5.20 28.98
C GLY A 129 4.34 -4.53 27.68
N THR A 130 3.68 -4.82 26.57
CA THR A 130 3.90 -4.18 25.27
C THR A 130 2.80 -3.18 24.98
N LEU A 131 3.15 -2.01 24.47
CA LEU A 131 2.22 -1.01 23.98
C LEU A 131 1.93 -1.28 22.50
N PHE A 132 0.65 -1.46 22.17
CA PHE A 132 0.14 -1.62 20.83
C PHE A 132 -0.52 -0.33 20.37
N LEU A 133 -0.12 0.15 19.20
CA LEU A 133 -0.75 1.26 18.49
C LEU A 133 -1.27 0.75 17.16
N HIS A 134 -2.54 0.96 16.89
CA HIS A 134 -3.13 0.67 15.58
C HIS A 134 -3.73 1.95 15.02
N MET A 135 -3.36 2.30 13.80
CA MET A 135 -3.85 3.47 13.08
C MET A 135 -4.51 3.05 11.77
N ILE A 136 -5.66 3.64 11.49
CA ILE A 136 -6.44 3.41 10.27
C ILE A 136 -6.59 4.72 9.53
N GLY A 137 -6.08 4.77 8.33
CA GLY A 137 -6.24 5.85 7.38
C GLY A 137 -7.24 5.49 6.28
N LYS A 138 -6.94 5.90 5.06
CA LYS A 138 -7.78 5.67 3.88
C LYS A 138 -6.96 5.11 2.74
N ALA A 139 -7.34 3.92 2.26
CA ALA A 139 -6.72 3.33 1.08
C ALA A 139 -7.03 4.15 -0.19
N ALA A 140 -6.07 4.21 -1.08
CA ALA A 140 -6.21 4.70 -2.45
C ALA A 140 -5.19 4.00 -3.33
N HIS A 141 -5.37 4.05 -4.65
CA HIS A 141 -4.36 3.55 -5.56
C HIS A 141 -3.11 4.45 -5.48
N ALA A 142 -1.91 3.87 -5.46
CA ALA A 142 -0.65 4.62 -5.34
C ALA A 142 -0.41 5.60 -6.51
N GLN A 143 -1.09 5.40 -7.64
CA GLN A 143 -1.10 6.32 -8.76
C GLN A 143 -1.69 7.70 -8.41
N GLU A 144 -2.61 7.75 -7.44
CA GLU A 144 -3.25 8.98 -6.95
C GLU A 144 -3.22 9.05 -5.41
N PRO A 145 -2.04 9.15 -4.81
CA PRO A 145 -1.86 9.03 -3.36
C PRO A 145 -2.62 10.10 -2.56
N ARG A 146 -2.89 11.25 -3.17
CA ARG A 146 -3.68 12.35 -2.55
C ARG A 146 -5.13 11.99 -2.23
N LYS A 147 -5.66 10.91 -2.80
CA LYS A 147 -7.02 10.41 -2.51
C LYS A 147 -7.08 9.53 -1.26
N GLY A 148 -5.92 9.13 -0.75
CA GLY A 148 -5.76 8.32 0.44
C GLY A 148 -5.20 9.07 1.63
N GLU A 149 -5.22 8.40 2.79
CA GLU A 149 -4.55 8.83 4.02
C GLU A 149 -3.65 7.68 4.46
N ASN A 150 -2.35 7.83 4.32
CA ASN A 150 -1.37 6.78 4.57
C ASN A 150 -1.15 6.58 6.07
N ALA A 151 -1.76 5.54 6.65
CA ALA A 151 -1.67 5.26 8.09
C ALA A 151 -0.22 5.11 8.58
N GLY A 152 0.67 4.49 7.76
CA GLY A 152 2.09 4.33 8.12
C GLY A 152 2.82 5.66 8.26
N THR A 153 2.61 6.59 7.34
CA THR A 153 3.29 7.89 7.43
C THR A 153 2.69 8.79 8.50
N TYR A 154 1.38 8.72 8.77
CA TYR A 154 0.77 9.38 9.93
C TYR A 154 1.28 8.80 11.26
N MET A 155 1.45 7.48 11.33
CA MET A 155 2.04 6.84 12.50
C MET A 155 3.47 7.30 12.72
N ALA A 156 4.29 7.38 11.68
CA ALA A 156 5.66 7.90 11.79
C ALA A 156 5.68 9.38 12.21
N ASP A 157 4.79 10.21 11.67
CA ASP A 157 4.62 11.61 12.08
C ASP A 157 4.24 11.72 13.57
N PHE A 158 3.37 10.84 14.06
CA PHE A 158 3.10 10.74 15.48
C PHE A 158 4.35 10.33 16.27
N LEU A 159 5.04 9.29 15.84
CA LEU A 159 6.14 8.67 16.60
C LEU A 159 7.41 9.52 16.64
N GLN A 160 7.69 10.39 15.66
CA GLN A 160 8.92 11.18 15.59
C GLN A 160 9.16 12.09 16.81
N ARG A 161 8.14 12.31 17.65
CA ARG A 161 8.23 13.09 18.89
C ARG A 161 8.89 12.36 20.04
N PHE A 162 9.07 11.04 19.91
CA PHE A 162 9.65 10.20 20.96
C PHE A 162 11.10 9.85 20.61
N ASN A 163 11.90 9.59 21.63
CA ASN A 163 13.30 9.22 21.50
C ASN A 163 13.46 7.71 21.39
N PHE A 164 13.66 7.21 20.19
CA PHE A 164 13.95 5.79 19.91
C PHE A 164 15.47 5.50 19.91
N GLY A 165 16.27 6.48 19.54
CA GLY A 165 17.70 6.32 19.30
C GLY A 165 18.03 5.37 18.13
N GLY A 166 19.27 5.35 17.71
CA GLY A 166 19.76 4.42 16.68
C GLY A 166 19.01 4.48 15.35
N ASP A 167 18.90 3.32 14.72
CA ASP A 167 18.27 3.19 13.40
C ASP A 167 16.75 3.31 13.45
N ALA A 168 16.13 2.94 14.56
CA ALA A 168 14.70 3.09 14.77
C ALA A 168 14.29 4.57 14.69
N GLU A 169 15.07 5.47 15.31
CA GLU A 169 14.82 6.91 15.21
C GLU A 169 15.02 7.44 13.81
N ASN A 170 16.09 7.00 13.13
CA ASN A 170 16.36 7.39 11.74
C ASN A 170 15.22 6.95 10.81
N PHE A 171 14.71 5.74 10.95
CA PHE A 171 13.57 5.22 10.18
C PHE A 171 12.31 6.05 10.41
N VAL A 172 11.95 6.30 11.68
CA VAL A 172 10.75 7.06 12.01
C VAL A 172 10.84 8.49 11.48
N LYS A 173 11.96 9.18 11.71
CA LYS A 173 12.19 10.55 11.23
C LYS A 173 12.20 10.63 9.71
N PHE A 174 12.92 9.73 9.03
CA PHE A 174 12.92 9.67 7.57
C PHE A 174 11.50 9.51 7.00
N THR A 175 10.73 8.58 7.56
CA THR A 175 9.36 8.32 7.11
C THR A 175 8.45 9.54 7.33
N ALA A 176 8.58 10.20 8.48
CA ALA A 176 7.81 11.40 8.81
C ALA A 176 8.19 12.61 7.93
N GLU A 177 9.48 12.88 7.77
CA GLU A 177 9.95 14.09 7.08
C GLU A 177 9.83 14.00 5.56
N TYR A 178 10.11 12.84 4.97
CA TYR A 178 10.23 12.70 3.52
C TYR A 178 9.05 12.01 2.85
N LEU A 179 8.29 11.19 3.59
CA LEU A 179 7.20 10.40 3.00
C LEU A 179 5.81 10.86 3.45
N HIS A 180 5.70 11.54 4.62
CA HIS A 180 4.40 11.98 5.10
C HIS A 180 3.86 13.13 4.24
N LYS A 181 2.64 12.91 3.67
CA LYS A 181 1.97 13.85 2.75
C LYS A 181 2.79 14.26 1.53
N ASP A 182 3.86 13.53 1.22
CA ASP A 182 4.57 13.76 -0.03
C ASP A 182 3.82 13.12 -1.20
N SER A 183 3.39 13.95 -2.11
CA SER A 183 2.64 13.57 -3.31
C SER A 183 3.12 14.36 -4.53
N ARG A 184 4.41 14.67 -4.56
CA ARG A 184 5.04 15.48 -5.62
C ARG A 184 5.25 14.73 -6.94
N MET A 185 4.92 13.44 -7.00
CA MET A 185 4.98 12.63 -8.22
C MET A 185 3.73 12.75 -9.07
#